data_3b502eb4c5add1184678fa3c847597ec
#
_entry.id   3b502eb4c5add1184678fa3c847597ec
#
_cell.length_a   1.000
_cell.length_b   1.000
_cell.length_c   1.000
_cell.angle_alpha   90.00
_cell.angle_beta   90.00
_cell.angle_gamma   90.00
#
_symmetry.space_group_name_H-M   'P 1'
#
loop_
_entity.id
_entity.type
_entity.pdbx_description
1 polymer ?
#
loop_
_entity_poly.entity_id
_entity_poly.type
_entity_poly.pdbx_seq_one_letter_code
_entity_poly.pdbx_strand_id
1 'polypeptide(L)'
;MQYMLMCCFDEKRWEEIPESQRDAIMQEYGEFVQSLLNSGHYLAGARLQSSSTATTIRGKSGKPTITDGPFVETKEQLGGYHLIECKDLAEAISIGKRIPTIPFGGTIEVRPEHAMACGEAENRASKADLAGLARE
;
A
#
# COMPACT_ATOMS: atom_id res chain seq x y z
N MET A 1 -16.04 -5.33 -7.14
CA MET A 1 -15.83 -4.31 -6.08
C MET A 1 -14.33 -4.05 -5.90
N GLN A 2 -14.01 -2.81 -5.65
CA GLN A 2 -12.63 -2.41 -5.43
C GLN A 2 -12.35 -2.26 -3.94
N TYR A 3 -11.17 -2.71 -3.53
CA TYR A 3 -10.70 -2.62 -2.15
C TYR A 3 -9.29 -2.04 -2.13
N MET A 4 -9.02 -1.21 -1.13
CA MET A 4 -7.67 -0.75 -0.86
C MET A 4 -7.08 -1.60 0.26
N LEU A 5 -5.86 -2.09 0.03
CA LEU A 5 -5.06 -2.76 1.05
C LEU A 5 -3.99 -1.77 1.50
N MET A 6 -4.09 -1.29 2.72
CA MET A 6 -3.11 -0.37 3.30
C MET A 6 -2.11 -1.15 4.12
N CYS A 7 -0.85 -1.12 3.70
CA CYS A 7 0.21 -1.90 4.32
C CYS A 7 0.96 -1.04 5.34
N CYS A 8 0.82 -1.39 6.61
CA CYS A 8 1.45 -0.68 7.72
C CYS A 8 2.51 -1.56 8.39
N PHE A 9 3.57 -0.93 8.84
CA PHE A 9 4.66 -1.59 9.54
C PHE A 9 5.35 -0.61 10.48
N ASP A 10 5.89 -1.11 11.59
CA ASP A 10 6.75 -0.31 12.45
C ASP A 10 8.10 -0.10 11.75
N GLU A 11 8.37 1.12 11.30
CA GLU A 11 9.59 1.45 10.54
C GLU A 11 10.87 1.13 11.31
N LYS A 12 10.87 1.34 12.63
CA LYS A 12 12.02 1.02 13.47
C LYS A 12 12.31 -0.47 13.46
N ARG A 13 11.25 -1.26 13.55
CA ARG A 13 11.36 -2.71 13.51
C ARG A 13 11.82 -3.22 12.15
N TRP A 14 11.38 -2.57 11.07
CA TRP A 14 11.83 -2.89 9.74
C TRP A 14 13.34 -2.69 9.59
N GLU A 15 13.88 -1.62 10.14
CA GLU A 15 15.32 -1.35 10.11
C GLU A 15 16.14 -2.37 10.93
N GLU A 16 15.54 -2.97 11.96
CA GLU A 16 16.18 -4.02 12.77
C GLU A 16 16.25 -5.37 12.06
N ILE A 17 15.44 -5.59 11.03
CA ILE A 17 15.49 -6.81 10.23
C ILE A 17 16.76 -6.80 9.39
N PRO A 18 17.56 -7.88 9.38
CA PRO A 18 18.78 -7.95 8.57
C PRO A 18 18.48 -7.66 7.08
N GLU A 19 19.41 -6.96 6.41
CA GLU A 19 19.24 -6.53 5.03
C GLU A 19 18.93 -7.70 4.09
N SER A 20 19.62 -8.83 4.26
CA SER A 20 19.37 -10.03 3.44
C SER A 20 17.94 -10.55 3.59
N GLN A 21 17.39 -10.46 4.79
CA GLN A 21 16.01 -10.87 5.07
C GLN A 21 15.01 -9.85 4.50
N ARG A 22 15.31 -8.55 4.60
CA ARG A 22 14.48 -7.51 3.98
C ARG A 22 14.44 -7.68 2.46
N ASP A 23 15.56 -7.99 1.84
CA ASP A 23 15.65 -8.24 0.40
C ASP A 23 14.80 -9.45 0.00
N ALA A 24 14.85 -10.52 0.78
CA ALA A 24 14.02 -11.70 0.54
C ALA A 24 12.52 -11.38 0.65
N ILE A 25 12.12 -10.58 1.65
CA ILE A 25 10.75 -10.13 1.81
C ILE A 25 10.29 -9.32 0.60
N MET A 26 11.13 -8.40 0.13
CA MET A 26 10.81 -7.56 -1.01
C MET A 26 10.74 -8.34 -2.31
N GLN A 27 11.54 -9.40 -2.46
CA GLN A 27 11.44 -10.31 -3.59
C GLN A 27 10.11 -11.07 -3.59
N GLU A 28 9.70 -11.61 -2.44
CA GLU A 28 8.40 -12.25 -2.28
C GLU A 28 7.26 -11.27 -2.56
N TYR A 29 7.46 -10.01 -2.16
CA TYR A 29 6.49 -8.95 -2.40
C TYR A 29 6.29 -8.71 -3.90
N GLY A 30 7.38 -8.66 -4.66
CA GLY A 30 7.32 -8.55 -6.12
C GLY A 30 6.59 -9.73 -6.77
N GLU A 31 6.83 -10.95 -6.29
CA GLU A 31 6.13 -12.15 -6.76
C GLU A 31 4.64 -12.10 -6.44
N PHE A 32 4.30 -11.63 -5.25
CA PHE A 32 2.90 -11.42 -4.83
C PHE A 32 2.19 -10.45 -5.78
N VAL A 33 2.78 -9.28 -6.05
CA VAL A 33 2.21 -8.29 -6.96
C VAL A 33 2.06 -8.88 -8.37
N GLN A 34 3.09 -9.59 -8.84
CA GLN A 34 3.03 -10.22 -10.16
C GLN A 34 1.90 -11.26 -10.27
N SER A 35 1.67 -12.03 -9.20
CA SER A 35 0.57 -13.00 -9.18
C SER A 35 -0.80 -12.31 -9.31
N LEU A 36 -0.96 -11.15 -8.68
CA LEU A 36 -2.19 -10.38 -8.76
C LEU A 36 -2.38 -9.72 -10.14
N LEU A 37 -1.29 -9.31 -10.77
CA LEU A 37 -1.31 -8.82 -12.16
C LEU A 37 -1.76 -9.94 -13.10
N ASN A 38 -1.19 -11.12 -12.96
CA ASN A 38 -1.51 -12.27 -13.80
C ASN A 38 -2.97 -12.72 -13.65
N SER A 39 -3.53 -12.63 -12.44
CA SER A 39 -4.91 -13.01 -12.16
C SER A 39 -5.94 -11.91 -12.46
N GLY A 40 -5.48 -10.72 -12.80
CA GLY A 40 -6.36 -9.59 -13.12
C GLY A 40 -6.91 -8.85 -11.89
N HIS A 41 -6.43 -9.16 -10.69
CA HIS A 41 -6.90 -8.50 -9.47
C HIS A 41 -6.25 -7.13 -9.22
N TYR A 42 -5.03 -6.92 -9.70
CA TYR A 42 -4.25 -5.73 -9.36
C TYR A 42 -4.61 -4.54 -10.25
N LEU A 43 -4.98 -3.43 -9.63
CA LEU A 43 -5.33 -2.20 -10.35
C LEU A 43 -4.25 -1.13 -10.22
N ALA A 44 -3.75 -0.90 -9.01
CA ALA A 44 -2.76 0.13 -8.74
C ALA A 44 -2.07 -0.15 -7.40
N GLY A 45 -0.97 0.52 -7.15
CA GLY A 45 -0.29 0.46 -5.87
C GLY A 45 1.00 1.25 -5.90
N ALA A 46 1.54 1.49 -4.71
CA ALA A 46 2.82 2.18 -4.56
C ALA A 46 3.46 1.81 -3.23
N ARG A 47 4.79 1.84 -3.20
CA ARG A 47 5.57 1.80 -1.98
C ARG A 47 5.96 3.22 -1.61
N LEU A 48 5.81 3.58 -0.34
CA LEU A 48 6.16 4.90 0.16
C LEU A 48 7.55 4.88 0.80
N GLN A 49 8.23 6.01 0.73
CA GLN A 49 9.44 6.23 1.49
C GLN A 49 9.10 6.39 2.98
N SER A 50 10.12 6.43 3.83
CA SER A 50 9.96 6.59 5.27
C SER A 50 9.06 7.78 5.62
N SER A 51 8.28 7.64 6.69
CA SER A 51 7.43 8.71 7.22
C SER A 51 8.22 9.98 7.56
N SER A 52 9.54 9.88 7.80
CA SER A 52 10.41 11.02 8.02
C SER A 52 10.51 11.95 6.81
N THR A 53 10.20 11.45 5.61
CA THR A 53 10.20 12.26 4.38
C THR A 53 8.86 12.94 4.12
N ALA A 54 7.87 12.70 4.96
CA ALA A 54 6.53 13.23 4.77
C ALA A 54 6.48 14.75 4.92
N THR A 55 5.57 15.35 4.19
CA THR A 55 5.16 16.76 4.35
C THR A 55 3.67 16.75 4.59
N THR A 56 3.22 17.47 5.59
CA THR A 56 1.80 17.53 5.96
C THR A 56 1.25 18.91 5.63
N ILE A 57 0.12 18.92 4.93
CA ILE A 57 -0.65 20.13 4.65
C ILE A 57 -1.93 20.02 5.47
N ARG A 58 -2.16 20.98 6.35
CA ARG A 58 -3.32 20.98 7.26
C ARG A 58 -4.16 22.23 7.03
N GLY A 59 -5.47 22.02 6.93
CA GLY A 59 -6.42 23.15 6.91
C GLY A 59 -6.61 23.71 8.31
N LYS A 60 -6.29 24.98 8.51
CA LYS A 60 -6.46 25.70 9.77
C LYS A 60 -7.13 27.04 9.50
N SER A 61 -8.31 27.27 10.08
CA SER A 61 -9.08 28.50 9.90
C SER A 61 -9.32 28.86 8.43
N GLY A 62 -9.59 27.84 7.60
CA GLY A 62 -9.83 28.01 6.16
C GLY A 62 -8.60 28.18 5.30
N LYS A 63 -7.40 28.07 5.87
CA LYS A 63 -6.12 28.24 5.17
C LYS A 63 -5.25 26.99 5.29
N PRO A 64 -4.49 26.62 4.23
CA PRO A 64 -3.55 25.53 4.34
C PRO A 64 -2.31 25.95 5.14
N THR A 65 -1.86 25.06 6.01
CA THR A 65 -0.57 25.17 6.71
C THR A 65 0.29 23.97 6.36
N ILE A 66 1.59 24.18 6.19
CA ILE A 66 2.53 23.15 5.76
C ILE A 66 3.52 22.89 6.89
N THR A 67 3.69 21.60 7.24
CA THR A 67 4.67 21.17 8.23
C THR A 67 5.44 19.96 7.73
N ASP A 68 6.70 19.83 8.15
CA ASP A 68 7.50 18.63 7.89
C ASP A 68 7.04 17.50 8.80
N GLY A 69 7.11 16.28 8.24
CA GLY A 69 6.75 15.08 8.97
C GLY A 69 5.30 14.67 8.79
N PRO A 70 4.93 13.48 9.30
CA PRO A 70 3.57 12.97 9.20
C PRO A 70 2.60 13.77 10.07
N PHE A 71 1.32 13.77 9.69
CA PHE A 71 0.29 14.53 10.42
C PHE A 71 0.04 13.99 11.84
N VAL A 72 0.36 12.72 12.07
CA VAL A 72 0.28 12.06 13.38
C VAL A 72 1.41 11.06 13.49
N GLU A 73 2.02 10.95 14.68
CA GLU A 73 2.98 9.91 14.98
C GLU A 73 2.24 8.65 15.42
N THR A 74 2.55 7.55 14.77
CA THR A 74 1.95 6.25 15.05
C THR A 74 3.05 5.22 15.33
N LYS A 75 2.66 4.13 15.98
CA LYS A 75 3.57 3.01 16.21
C LYS A 75 3.89 2.27 14.92
N GLU A 76 2.90 2.13 14.06
CA GLU A 76 3.05 1.54 12.74
C GLU A 76 2.74 2.60 11.69
N GLN A 77 3.59 2.70 10.68
CA GLN A 77 3.47 3.71 9.64
C GLN A 77 2.97 3.07 8.34
N LEU A 78 2.20 3.84 7.59
CA LEU A 78 1.77 3.43 6.25
C LEU A 78 3.00 3.37 5.34
N GLY A 79 3.33 2.19 4.85
CA GLY A 79 4.49 1.97 3.98
C GLY A 79 4.14 1.75 2.53
N GLY A 80 2.87 1.53 2.22
CA GLY A 80 2.41 1.30 0.85
C GLY A 80 0.95 0.91 0.80
N TYR A 81 0.43 0.82 -0.41
CA TYR A 81 -0.95 0.43 -0.62
C TYR A 81 -1.12 -0.30 -1.95
N HIS A 82 -2.19 -1.07 -2.04
CA HIS A 82 -2.64 -1.71 -3.28
C HIS A 82 -4.12 -1.50 -3.46
N LEU A 83 -4.52 -1.17 -4.68
CA LEU A 83 -5.93 -1.15 -5.07
C LEU A 83 -6.18 -2.42 -5.88
N ILE A 84 -7.17 -3.21 -5.45
CA ILE A 84 -7.48 -4.50 -6.06
C ILE A 84 -8.95 -4.59 -6.44
N GLU A 85 -9.22 -5.36 -7.49
CA GLU A 85 -10.58 -5.73 -7.89
C GLU A 85 -10.90 -7.12 -7.36
N CYS A 86 -11.98 -7.25 -6.57
CA CYS A 86 -12.41 -8.50 -5.96
C CYS A 86 -13.92 -8.66 -6.06
N LYS A 87 -14.38 -9.89 -5.98
CA LYS A 87 -15.81 -10.17 -5.97
C LYS A 87 -16.48 -9.77 -4.66
N ASP A 88 -15.76 -9.89 -3.52
CA ASP A 88 -16.27 -9.59 -2.18
C ASP A 88 -15.14 -9.36 -1.17
N LEU A 89 -15.54 -9.01 0.06
CA LEU A 89 -14.58 -8.77 1.15
C LEU A 89 -13.77 -10.03 1.50
N ALA A 90 -14.39 -11.20 1.45
CA ALA A 90 -13.70 -12.46 1.76
C ALA A 90 -12.53 -12.71 0.82
N GLU A 91 -12.69 -12.42 -0.47
CA GLU A 91 -11.60 -12.51 -1.44
C GLU A 91 -10.51 -11.47 -1.17
N ALA A 92 -10.88 -10.24 -0.85
CA ALA A 92 -9.94 -9.19 -0.50
C ALA A 92 -9.10 -9.57 0.74
N ILE A 93 -9.72 -10.13 1.76
CA ILE A 93 -9.04 -10.63 2.96
C ILE A 93 -8.10 -11.77 2.61
N SER A 94 -8.54 -12.69 1.77
CA SER A 94 -7.72 -13.82 1.31
C SER A 94 -6.45 -13.34 0.61
N ILE A 95 -6.57 -12.32 -0.23
CA ILE A 95 -5.43 -11.69 -0.90
C ILE A 95 -4.54 -10.97 0.13
N GLY A 96 -5.12 -10.20 1.03
CA GLY A 96 -4.37 -9.46 2.05
C GLY A 96 -3.54 -10.36 2.95
N LYS A 97 -4.04 -11.53 3.29
CA LYS A 97 -3.32 -12.51 4.10
C LYS A 97 -2.03 -13.02 3.46
N ARG A 98 -1.89 -12.89 2.16
CA ARG A 98 -0.70 -13.34 1.41
C ARG A 98 0.41 -12.30 1.38
N ILE A 99 0.18 -11.10 1.88
CA ILE A 99 1.18 -10.03 1.86
C ILE A 99 2.39 -10.44 2.71
N PRO A 100 3.61 -10.43 2.15
CA PRO A 100 4.80 -11.02 2.78
C PRO A 100 5.28 -10.37 4.07
N THR A 101 4.80 -9.18 4.42
CA THR A 101 5.17 -8.52 5.68
C THR A 101 4.41 -9.05 6.89
N ILE A 102 3.30 -9.75 6.69
CA ILE A 102 2.46 -10.26 7.79
C ILE A 102 3.25 -11.17 8.74
N PRO A 103 4.06 -12.14 8.28
CA PRO A 103 4.83 -12.99 9.22
C PRO A 103 5.83 -12.23 10.08
N PHE A 104 6.17 -11.00 9.71
CA PHE A 104 7.14 -10.15 10.42
C PHE A 104 6.47 -9.06 11.25
N GLY A 105 5.15 -9.14 11.43
CA GLY A 105 4.40 -8.19 12.23
C GLY A 105 3.73 -7.07 11.44
N GLY A 106 3.66 -7.21 10.12
CA GLY A 106 2.94 -6.24 9.28
C GLY A 106 1.44 -6.26 9.54
N THR A 107 0.81 -5.12 9.39
CA THR A 107 -0.63 -4.94 9.54
C THR A 107 -1.22 -4.46 8.22
N ILE A 108 -2.30 -5.09 7.79
CA ILE A 108 -2.98 -4.73 6.55
C ILE A 108 -4.39 -4.26 6.90
N GLU A 109 -4.70 -3.02 6.58
CA GLU A 109 -6.06 -2.52 6.69
C GLU A 109 -6.75 -2.68 5.34
N VAL A 110 -7.89 -3.37 5.32
CA VAL A 110 -8.67 -3.63 4.10
C VAL A 110 -9.89 -2.73 4.12
N ARG A 111 -10.03 -1.89 3.10
CA ARG A 111 -11.14 -0.94 3.05
C ARG A 111 -11.80 -0.96 1.68
N PRO A 112 -13.15 -1.14 1.60
CA PRO A 112 -13.83 -1.04 0.31
C PRO A 112 -13.78 0.38 -0.23
N GLU A 113 -13.60 0.50 -1.54
CA GLU A 113 -13.64 1.79 -2.21
C GLU A 113 -15.09 2.28 -2.29
N HIS A 114 -15.27 3.57 -2.06
CA HIS A 114 -16.57 4.19 -2.28
C HIS A 114 -16.81 4.32 -3.77
N ALA A 115 -17.94 3.80 -4.27
CA ALA A 115 -18.27 3.90 -5.68
C ALA A 115 -18.42 5.37 -6.09
N MET A 116 -17.66 5.79 -7.13
CA MET A 116 -17.73 7.13 -7.66
C MET A 116 -18.44 7.14 -9.00
N ALA A 117 -19.32 8.12 -9.20
CA ALA A 117 -20.13 8.22 -10.40
C ALA A 117 -19.36 8.61 -11.67
N CYS A 118 -18.13 9.12 -11.53
CA CYS A 118 -17.29 9.53 -12.65
C CYS A 118 -15.80 9.42 -12.30
N GLY A 119 -14.96 9.24 -13.32
CA GLY A 119 -13.49 9.27 -13.17
C GLY A 119 -12.82 7.95 -12.80
N GLU A 120 -13.55 6.86 -12.64
CA GLU A 120 -12.96 5.56 -12.27
C GLU A 120 -11.94 5.05 -13.29
N ALA A 121 -12.22 5.26 -14.57
CA ALA A 121 -11.34 4.80 -15.65
C ALA A 121 -10.07 5.65 -15.76
N GLU A 122 -10.13 6.89 -15.35
CA GLU A 122 -9.02 7.84 -15.45
C GLU A 122 -7.97 7.65 -14.36
N ASN A 123 -8.36 7.03 -13.24
CA ASN A 123 -7.48 6.81 -12.10
C ASN A 123 -6.74 5.47 -12.13
N ARG A 124 -6.93 4.68 -13.18
CA ARG A 124 -6.28 3.37 -13.29
C ARG A 124 -4.96 3.46 -14.04
N ALA A 125 -3.91 2.97 -13.42
CA ALA A 125 -2.62 2.82 -14.07
C ALA A 125 -2.70 1.76 -15.19
N SER A 126 -1.89 1.94 -16.22
CA SER A 126 -1.75 0.93 -17.27
C SER A 126 -1.08 -0.34 -16.71
N LYS A 127 -1.22 -1.45 -17.43
CA LYS A 127 -0.52 -2.69 -17.06
C LYS A 127 1.00 -2.51 -17.05
N ALA A 128 1.52 -1.65 -17.92
CA ALA A 128 2.94 -1.36 -17.96
C ALA A 128 3.39 -0.62 -16.69
N ASP A 129 2.60 0.33 -16.20
CA ASP A 129 2.88 1.06 -14.96
C ASP A 129 2.84 0.11 -13.75
N LEU A 130 1.84 -0.78 -13.72
CA LEU A 130 1.72 -1.78 -12.66
C LEU A 130 2.88 -2.77 -12.67
N ALA A 131 3.34 -3.18 -13.84
CA ALA A 131 4.51 -4.05 -13.98
C ALA A 131 5.79 -3.34 -13.49
N GLY A 132 5.90 -2.03 -13.70
CA GLY A 132 6.99 -1.22 -13.16
C GLY A 132 7.00 -1.21 -11.63
N LEU A 133 5.83 -1.09 -11.00
CA LEU A 133 5.70 -1.15 -9.54
C LEU A 133 6.12 -2.50 -8.96
N ALA A 134 5.86 -3.59 -9.67
CA ALA A 134 6.25 -4.93 -9.24
C ALA A 134 7.77 -5.16 -9.18
N ARG A 135 8.56 -4.34 -9.87
CA ARG A 135 10.03 -4.44 -9.93
C ARG A 135 10.72 -3.59 -8.87
N GLU A 136 10.01 -2.70 -8.25
CA GLU A 136 10.53 -1.83 -7.19
C GLU A 136 10.40 -2.49 -5.82
#